data_81b2729a02ac5e16ca876c91338937b5
#
_entry.id   81b2729a02ac5e16ca876c91338937b5
#
_cell.length_a   1.000
_cell.length_b   1.000
_cell.length_c   1.000
_cell.angle_alpha   90.00
_cell.angle_beta   90.00
_cell.angle_gamma   90.00
#
_symmetry.space_group_name_H-M   'P 1'
#
loop_
_entity.id
_entity.type
_entity.pdbx_description
1 polymer ?
#
loop_
_entity_poly.entity_id
_entity_poly.type
_entity_poly.pdbx_seq_one_letter_code
_entity_poly.pdbx_strand_id
1 'polypeptide(L)'
;MTIKVKGDKARIDASPQITAIFDGRTGELINLLNDQKTIARISPDKMRAIADMLNQFSSNKANSDKPRLTPSGQRETINGYDTEQYSYEGPDFEATYWIAPNYPNGAAVLAQLQSIKSEFWDAANTKMPDFRDFPGLPIRMRMIVGKANPAGGHGGNAPDHPTEITSTITGVSLDSIADSVFTVPANFKETKQPDIFNKNAPPTVSPNP
;
A
#
# COMPACT_ATOMS: atom_id res chain seq x y z
N MET A 1 11.10 -6.06 0.17
CA MET A 1 10.45 -4.83 0.70
C MET A 1 10.61 -4.78 2.21
N THR A 2 10.92 -3.60 2.77
CA THR A 2 11.00 -3.37 4.23
C THR A 2 10.11 -2.18 4.58
N ILE A 3 9.30 -2.33 5.63
CA ILE A 3 8.46 -1.25 6.15
C ILE A 3 8.96 -0.90 7.55
N LYS A 4 9.24 0.37 7.79
CA LYS A 4 9.65 0.91 9.09
C LYS A 4 8.65 1.96 9.52
N VAL A 5 8.17 1.87 10.75
CA VAL A 5 7.17 2.79 11.29
C VAL A 5 7.62 3.29 12.66
N LYS A 6 7.50 4.60 12.88
CA LYS A 6 7.76 5.24 14.19
C LYS A 6 6.80 6.41 14.36
N GLY A 7 5.86 6.27 15.29
CA GLY A 7 4.80 7.25 15.48
C GLY A 7 3.99 7.45 14.19
N ASP A 8 3.92 8.68 13.74
CA ASP A 8 3.21 9.08 12.51
C ASP A 8 4.06 8.99 11.23
N LYS A 9 5.29 8.48 11.32
CA LYS A 9 6.20 8.36 10.18
C LYS A 9 6.31 6.92 9.68
N ALA A 10 6.32 6.77 8.36
CA ALA A 10 6.58 5.50 7.70
C ALA A 10 7.68 5.66 6.66
N ARG A 11 8.52 4.61 6.54
CA ARG A 11 9.46 4.44 5.45
C ARG A 11 9.24 3.07 4.82
N ILE A 12 9.10 3.03 3.51
CA ILE A 12 8.90 1.82 2.73
C ILE A 12 10.06 1.73 1.74
N ASP A 13 10.98 0.82 2.01
CA ASP A 13 12.03 0.45 1.06
C ASP A 13 11.44 -0.64 0.14
N ALA A 14 10.78 -0.21 -0.95
CA ALA A 14 10.03 -1.08 -1.84
C ALA A 14 10.96 -1.98 -2.66
N SER A 15 12.07 -1.41 -3.12
CA SER A 15 13.18 -2.10 -3.81
C SER A 15 14.49 -1.37 -3.50
N PRO A 16 15.65 -1.87 -3.94
CA PRO A 16 16.90 -1.13 -3.83
C PRO A 16 16.86 0.25 -4.52
N GLN A 17 16.03 0.39 -5.56
CA GLN A 17 15.91 1.61 -6.36
C GLN A 17 14.90 2.60 -5.81
N ILE A 18 13.89 2.13 -5.07
CA ILE A 18 12.74 2.96 -4.69
C ILE A 18 12.50 2.89 -3.19
N THR A 19 12.51 4.06 -2.57
CA THR A 19 12.11 4.26 -1.18
C THR A 19 11.02 5.33 -1.10
N ALA A 20 9.98 5.08 -0.32
CA ALA A 20 8.96 6.06 0.02
C ALA A 20 9.08 6.45 1.50
N ILE A 21 9.02 7.73 1.82
CA ILE A 21 8.96 8.26 3.17
C ILE A 21 7.67 9.07 3.30
N PHE A 22 6.86 8.71 4.28
CA PHE A 22 5.60 9.39 4.59
C PHE A 22 5.65 10.00 6.00
N ASP A 23 5.17 11.22 6.13
CA ASP A 23 4.98 11.90 7.42
C ASP A 23 3.47 12.16 7.60
N GLY A 24 2.81 11.38 8.47
CA GLY A 24 1.38 11.48 8.74
C GLY A 24 0.97 12.77 9.42
N ARG A 25 1.92 13.47 10.07
CA ARG A 25 1.64 14.77 10.70
C ARG A 25 1.50 15.88 9.67
N THR A 26 2.33 15.86 8.63
CA THR A 26 2.30 16.85 7.54
C THR A 26 1.47 16.39 6.36
N GLY A 27 1.26 15.08 6.21
CA GLY A 27 0.62 14.46 5.04
C GLY A 27 1.53 14.44 3.80
N GLU A 28 2.83 14.72 3.95
CA GLU A 28 3.80 14.72 2.85
C GLU A 28 4.26 13.29 2.53
N LEU A 29 4.34 12.97 1.23
CA LEU A 29 4.97 11.76 0.74
C LEU A 29 6.20 12.12 -0.10
N ILE A 30 7.34 11.53 0.22
CA ILE A 30 8.60 11.71 -0.50
C ILE A 30 9.00 10.38 -1.12
N ASN A 31 9.12 10.35 -2.44
CA ASN A 31 9.66 9.22 -3.16
C ASN A 31 11.15 9.47 -3.48
N LEU A 32 12.01 8.55 -3.07
CA LEU A 32 13.43 8.55 -3.37
C LEU A 32 13.70 7.58 -4.52
N LEU A 33 14.35 8.07 -5.56
CA LEU A 33 14.91 7.26 -6.64
C LEU A 33 16.41 7.09 -6.35
N ASN A 34 16.74 5.99 -5.68
CA ASN A 34 18.05 5.78 -5.05
C ASN A 34 19.19 5.76 -6.07
N ASP A 35 18.99 5.15 -7.25
CA ASP A 35 20.01 5.06 -8.32
C ASP A 35 20.32 6.42 -8.90
N GLN A 36 19.31 7.29 -9.04
CA GLN A 36 19.44 8.63 -9.59
C GLN A 36 19.80 9.67 -8.52
N LYS A 37 19.74 9.31 -7.24
CA LYS A 37 19.85 10.22 -6.09
C LYS A 37 18.92 11.43 -6.22
N THR A 38 17.68 11.15 -6.62
CA THR A 38 16.64 12.18 -6.79
C THR A 38 15.44 11.90 -5.91
N ILE A 39 14.72 12.97 -5.56
CA ILE A 39 13.48 12.88 -4.80
C ILE A 39 12.35 13.55 -5.56
N ALA A 40 11.17 13.00 -5.38
CA ALA A 40 9.93 13.62 -5.82
C ALA A 40 9.01 13.77 -4.60
N ARG A 41 8.61 15.02 -4.30
CA ARG A 41 7.70 15.33 -3.19
C ARG A 41 6.27 15.42 -3.68
N ILE A 42 5.38 14.75 -2.97
CA ILE A 42 3.94 14.88 -3.16
C ILE A 42 3.42 15.67 -1.95
N SER A 43 2.97 16.89 -2.22
CA SER A 43 2.43 17.77 -1.17
C SER A 43 1.14 17.21 -0.56
N PRO A 44 0.78 17.62 0.66
CA PRO A 44 -0.48 17.23 1.29
C PRO A 44 -1.71 17.54 0.43
N ASP A 45 -1.73 18.69 -0.25
CA ASP A 45 -2.83 19.07 -1.13
C ASP A 45 -2.98 18.12 -2.33
N LYS A 46 -1.85 17.70 -2.92
CA LYS A 46 -1.87 16.68 -3.98
C LYS A 46 -2.31 15.32 -3.45
N MET A 47 -1.87 14.94 -2.26
CA MET A 47 -2.32 13.71 -1.61
C MET A 47 -3.83 13.73 -1.35
N ARG A 48 -4.36 14.86 -0.89
CA ARG A 48 -5.81 15.06 -0.70
C ARG A 48 -6.57 14.98 -2.02
N ALA A 49 -6.07 15.63 -3.07
CA ALA A 49 -6.69 15.56 -4.40
C ALA A 49 -6.73 14.11 -4.94
N ILE A 50 -5.69 13.32 -4.70
CA ILE A 50 -5.67 11.89 -5.05
C ILE A 50 -6.71 11.12 -4.22
N ALA A 51 -6.80 11.38 -2.92
CA ALA A 51 -7.78 10.77 -2.03
C ALA A 51 -9.22 11.09 -2.48
N ASP A 52 -9.50 12.35 -2.80
CA ASP A 52 -10.81 12.80 -3.29
C ASP A 52 -11.18 12.12 -4.62
N MET A 53 -10.20 12.00 -5.52
CA MET A 53 -10.40 11.29 -6.78
C MET A 53 -10.71 9.81 -6.53
N LEU A 54 -9.96 9.12 -5.66
CA LEU A 54 -10.24 7.74 -5.29
C LEU A 54 -11.63 7.57 -4.67
N ASN A 55 -12.04 8.50 -3.81
CA ASN A 55 -13.36 8.51 -3.20
C ASN A 55 -14.48 8.73 -4.24
N GLN A 56 -14.29 9.63 -5.21
CA GLN A 56 -15.24 9.85 -6.30
C GLN A 56 -15.44 8.61 -7.17
N PHE A 57 -14.37 7.88 -7.49
CA PHE A 57 -14.47 6.60 -8.19
C PHE A 57 -15.14 5.51 -7.34
N SER A 58 -15.04 5.60 -6.01
CA SER A 58 -15.66 4.64 -5.09
C SER A 58 -17.15 4.93 -4.88
N SER A 59 -17.57 6.20 -4.83
CA SER A 59 -18.96 6.63 -4.57
C SER A 59 -19.92 6.36 -5.73
N ASN A 60 -19.42 6.15 -6.94
CA ASN A 60 -20.28 5.77 -8.08
C ASN A 60 -20.83 4.34 -8.01
N LYS A 61 -20.43 3.54 -7.00
CA LYS A 61 -21.04 2.27 -6.64
C LYS A 61 -21.70 2.39 -5.26
N ALA A 62 -22.81 3.12 -5.19
CA ALA A 62 -23.66 3.16 -4.01
C ALA A 62 -24.06 1.73 -3.61
N ASN A 63 -23.82 1.37 -2.32
CA ASN A 63 -24.12 0.12 -1.65
C ASN A 63 -23.04 -0.97 -1.67
N SER A 64 -21.78 -0.69 -1.64
CA SER A 64 -20.84 -1.73 -1.21
C SER A 64 -20.71 -1.69 0.31
N ASP A 65 -21.15 -2.74 1.00
CA ASP A 65 -20.78 -3.02 2.38
C ASP A 65 -19.26 -2.87 2.53
N LYS A 66 -18.82 -2.44 3.72
CA LYS A 66 -17.36 -2.38 4.00
C LYS A 66 -16.72 -3.72 3.64
N PRO A 67 -15.55 -3.70 2.96
CA PRO A 67 -14.83 -4.92 2.65
C PRO A 67 -14.64 -5.76 3.91
N ARG A 68 -15.09 -7.01 3.87
CA ARG A 68 -14.99 -7.94 5.00
C ARG A 68 -14.15 -9.14 4.62
N LEU A 69 -13.36 -9.60 5.57
CA LEU A 69 -12.65 -10.86 5.45
C LEU A 69 -13.60 -12.02 5.75
N THR A 70 -13.56 -13.02 4.89
CA THR A 70 -14.31 -14.26 5.05
C THR A 70 -13.35 -15.38 5.42
N PRO A 71 -13.52 -16.06 6.57
CA PRO A 71 -12.69 -17.20 6.91
C PRO A 71 -12.95 -18.35 5.95
N SER A 72 -11.88 -18.95 5.39
CA SER A 72 -11.98 -20.11 4.49
C SER A 72 -12.03 -21.45 5.24
N GLY A 73 -11.70 -21.44 6.53
CA GLY A 73 -11.52 -22.65 7.34
C GLY A 73 -10.19 -23.38 7.11
N GLN A 74 -9.37 -22.92 6.18
CA GLN A 74 -8.07 -23.51 5.91
C GLN A 74 -7.03 -22.98 6.89
N ARG A 75 -6.06 -23.84 7.23
CA ARG A 75 -4.94 -23.52 8.11
C ARG A 75 -3.62 -23.99 7.47
N GLU A 76 -2.59 -23.21 7.66
CA GLU A 76 -1.24 -23.50 7.18
C GLU A 76 -0.21 -22.96 8.17
N THR A 77 0.90 -23.67 8.37
CA THR A 77 2.02 -23.14 9.13
C THR A 77 2.99 -22.43 8.20
N ILE A 78 3.20 -21.13 8.41
CA ILE A 78 4.08 -20.29 7.58
C ILE A 78 5.16 -19.70 8.47
N ASN A 79 6.44 -19.91 8.12
CA ASN A 79 7.59 -19.43 8.90
C ASN A 79 7.53 -19.84 10.39
N GLY A 80 6.96 -21.02 10.69
CA GLY A 80 6.82 -21.54 12.05
C GLY A 80 5.62 -20.99 12.83
N TYR A 81 4.74 -20.22 12.20
CA TYR A 81 3.51 -19.69 12.81
C TYR A 81 2.29 -20.33 12.20
N ASP A 82 1.38 -20.76 13.06
CA ASP A 82 0.07 -21.27 12.62
C ASP A 82 -0.77 -20.11 12.14
N THR A 83 -1.28 -20.24 10.92
CA THR A 83 -2.11 -19.22 10.27
C THR A 83 -3.49 -19.76 9.92
N GLU A 84 -4.46 -18.89 9.94
CA GLU A 84 -5.80 -19.13 9.40
C GLU A 84 -5.96 -18.32 8.10
N GLN A 85 -6.57 -18.95 7.11
CA GLN A 85 -6.76 -18.33 5.81
C GLN A 85 -8.09 -17.57 5.76
N TYR A 86 -8.03 -16.34 5.28
CA TYR A 86 -9.16 -15.47 5.02
C TYR A 86 -9.14 -15.01 3.57
N SER A 87 -10.31 -14.88 2.98
CA SER A 87 -10.48 -14.36 1.62
C SER A 87 -11.24 -13.03 1.62
N TYR A 88 -10.92 -12.23 0.64
CA TYR A 88 -11.66 -11.04 0.25
C TYR A 88 -11.88 -11.09 -1.26
N GLU A 89 -13.12 -10.86 -1.67
CA GLU A 89 -13.51 -10.81 -3.07
C GLU A 89 -14.13 -9.43 -3.34
N GLY A 90 -13.42 -8.62 -4.10
CA GLY A 90 -13.83 -7.27 -4.46
C GLY A 90 -14.05 -7.12 -5.96
N PRO A 91 -14.57 -5.98 -6.41
CA PRO A 91 -14.88 -5.75 -7.81
C PRO A 91 -13.63 -5.64 -8.70
N ASP A 92 -12.51 -5.21 -8.12
CA ASP A 92 -11.29 -4.90 -8.87
C ASP A 92 -10.15 -5.90 -8.61
N PHE A 93 -10.23 -6.65 -7.49
CA PHE A 93 -9.22 -7.63 -7.11
C PHE A 93 -9.77 -8.66 -6.11
N GLU A 94 -9.08 -9.77 -6.01
CA GLU A 94 -9.25 -10.77 -4.96
C GLU A 94 -7.99 -10.79 -4.08
N ALA A 95 -8.17 -11.01 -2.79
CA ALA A 95 -7.06 -11.19 -1.87
C ALA A 95 -7.27 -12.38 -0.95
N THR A 96 -6.19 -13.10 -0.69
CA THR A 96 -6.12 -14.16 0.30
C THR A 96 -5.09 -13.77 1.34
N TYR A 97 -5.46 -13.84 2.61
CA TYR A 97 -4.59 -13.50 3.73
C TYR A 97 -4.41 -14.74 4.60
N TRP A 98 -3.17 -15.02 4.99
CA TRP A 98 -2.81 -16.00 6.00
C TRP A 98 -2.47 -15.23 7.28
N ILE A 99 -3.38 -15.28 8.23
CA ILE A 99 -3.33 -14.47 9.45
C ILE A 99 -2.90 -15.34 10.61
N ALA A 100 -1.83 -14.95 11.30
CA ALA A 100 -1.35 -15.58 12.51
C ALA A 100 -1.96 -14.89 13.75
N PRO A 101 -2.96 -15.46 14.41
CA PRO A 101 -3.60 -14.84 15.58
C PRO A 101 -2.65 -14.77 16.78
N ASN A 102 -1.72 -15.71 16.87
CA ASN A 102 -0.77 -15.82 17.98
C ASN A 102 0.65 -15.38 17.62
N TYR A 103 0.82 -14.50 16.62
CA TYR A 103 2.13 -13.95 16.29
C TYR A 103 2.68 -13.15 17.48
N PRO A 104 3.94 -13.40 17.94
CA PRO A 104 4.53 -12.65 19.05
C PRO A 104 4.48 -11.14 18.80
N ASN A 105 3.89 -10.39 19.74
CA ASN A 105 3.68 -8.95 19.60
C ASN A 105 2.85 -8.51 18.37
N GLY A 106 2.10 -9.40 17.74
CA GLY A 106 1.30 -9.11 16.55
C GLY A 106 0.35 -7.93 16.73
N ALA A 107 -0.32 -7.84 17.89
CA ALA A 107 -1.19 -6.73 18.22
C ALA A 107 -0.43 -5.38 18.29
N ALA A 108 0.78 -5.36 18.85
CA ALA A 108 1.61 -4.14 18.91
C ALA A 108 2.06 -3.71 17.50
N VAL A 109 2.42 -4.66 16.64
CA VAL A 109 2.77 -4.40 15.23
C VAL A 109 1.59 -3.81 14.47
N LEU A 110 0.40 -4.40 14.61
CA LEU A 110 -0.83 -3.89 13.98
C LEU A 110 -1.15 -2.47 14.49
N ALA A 111 -1.09 -2.24 15.80
CA ALA A 111 -1.32 -0.92 16.38
C ALA A 111 -0.32 0.13 15.85
N GLN A 112 0.94 -0.25 15.65
CA GLN A 112 1.96 0.63 15.07
C GLN A 112 1.64 0.96 13.60
N LEU A 113 1.21 0.00 12.80
CA LEU A 113 0.77 0.24 11.42
C LEU A 113 -0.46 1.14 11.36
N GLN A 114 -1.38 0.99 12.30
CA GLN A 114 -2.61 1.77 12.42
C GLN A 114 -2.36 3.20 12.93
N SER A 115 -1.20 3.48 13.54
CA SER A 115 -0.86 4.83 14.01
C SER A 115 -0.61 5.82 12.87
N ILE A 116 -0.35 5.30 11.66
CA ILE A 116 -0.16 6.12 10.45
C ILE A 116 -1.54 6.60 9.99
N LYS A 117 -1.91 7.81 10.40
CA LYS A 117 -3.15 8.44 9.95
C LYS A 117 -2.91 9.24 8.68
N SER A 118 -3.70 8.99 7.63
CA SER A 118 -3.63 9.72 6.38
C SER A 118 -4.95 9.62 5.64
N GLU A 119 -5.46 10.74 5.17
CA GLU A 119 -6.64 10.78 4.30
C GLU A 119 -6.46 9.90 3.06
N PHE A 120 -5.24 9.81 2.54
CA PHE A 120 -4.91 8.93 1.43
C PHE A 120 -5.05 7.43 1.80
N TRP A 121 -4.52 7.02 2.96
CA TRP A 121 -4.65 5.65 3.43
C TRP A 121 -6.11 5.29 3.73
N ASP A 122 -6.84 6.22 4.32
CA ASP A 122 -8.26 6.03 4.60
C ASP A 122 -9.05 5.88 3.30
N ALA A 123 -8.77 6.70 2.28
CA ALA A 123 -9.39 6.59 0.96
C ALA A 123 -9.00 5.30 0.22
N ALA A 124 -7.74 4.88 0.30
CA ALA A 124 -7.28 3.61 -0.28
C ALA A 124 -7.93 2.41 0.41
N ASN A 125 -8.11 2.46 1.73
CA ASN A 125 -8.71 1.40 2.53
C ASN A 125 -10.22 1.24 2.31
N THR A 126 -10.90 2.18 1.65
CA THR A 126 -12.32 1.99 1.31
C THR A 126 -12.57 0.79 0.40
N LYS A 127 -11.53 0.34 -0.32
CA LYS A 127 -11.59 -0.80 -1.24
C LYS A 127 -10.90 -2.06 -0.73
N MET A 128 -10.19 -1.97 0.39
CA MET A 128 -9.45 -3.09 0.97
C MET A 128 -9.99 -3.40 2.37
N PRO A 129 -9.91 -4.68 2.80
CA PRO A 129 -10.19 -5.01 4.20
C PRO A 129 -9.28 -4.21 5.13
N ASP A 130 -9.89 -3.62 6.15
CA ASP A 130 -9.16 -2.82 7.14
C ASP A 130 -8.32 -3.74 8.03
N PHE A 131 -7.03 -3.46 8.18
CA PHE A 131 -6.14 -4.20 9.09
C PHE A 131 -6.63 -4.16 10.55
N ARG A 132 -7.49 -3.19 10.92
CA ARG A 132 -8.10 -3.11 12.26
C ARG A 132 -9.07 -4.26 12.53
N ASP A 133 -9.63 -4.83 11.49
CA ASP A 133 -10.59 -5.94 11.59
C ASP A 133 -9.90 -7.31 11.50
N PHE A 134 -8.56 -7.34 11.37
CA PHE A 134 -7.82 -8.58 11.28
C PHE A 134 -7.66 -9.24 12.66
N PRO A 135 -7.94 -10.55 12.80
CA PRO A 135 -7.81 -11.26 14.06
C PRO A 135 -6.35 -11.52 14.48
N GLY A 136 -5.38 -11.06 13.71
CA GLY A 136 -3.96 -11.23 13.97
C GLY A 136 -3.09 -10.64 12.87
N LEU A 137 -1.78 -10.89 12.93
CA LEU A 137 -0.85 -10.38 11.93
C LEU A 137 -0.95 -11.17 10.63
N PRO A 138 -1.21 -10.52 9.45
CA PRO A 138 -1.16 -11.19 8.16
C PRO A 138 0.30 -11.50 7.80
N ILE A 139 0.68 -12.78 7.85
CA ILE A 139 2.04 -13.24 7.53
C ILE A 139 2.25 -13.33 6.02
N ARG A 140 1.21 -13.74 5.29
CA ARG A 140 1.23 -13.80 3.83
C ARG A 140 -0.05 -13.18 3.28
N MET A 141 0.10 -12.49 2.17
CA MET A 141 -0.99 -11.99 1.35
C MET A 141 -0.74 -12.42 -0.10
N ARG A 142 -1.77 -12.89 -0.77
CA ARG A 142 -1.82 -13.12 -2.20
C ARG A 142 -2.94 -12.26 -2.77
N MET A 143 -2.63 -11.46 -3.78
CA MET A 143 -3.58 -10.60 -4.44
C MET A 143 -3.62 -10.92 -5.94
N ILE A 144 -4.80 -10.99 -6.50
CA ILE A 144 -5.04 -11.17 -7.95
C ILE A 144 -5.77 -9.93 -8.44
N VAL A 145 -5.12 -9.16 -9.32
CA VAL A 145 -5.64 -7.92 -9.88
C VAL A 145 -5.92 -8.11 -11.37
N GLY A 146 -6.98 -7.49 -11.87
CA GLY A 146 -7.30 -7.52 -13.31
C GLY A 146 -8.04 -8.78 -13.74
N LYS A 147 -8.83 -9.41 -12.86
CA LYS A 147 -9.81 -10.41 -13.31
C LYS A 147 -10.76 -9.80 -14.32
N ALA A 148 -10.89 -10.44 -15.47
CA ALA A 148 -11.89 -10.06 -16.46
C ALA A 148 -13.28 -10.09 -15.82
N ASN A 149 -13.94 -8.94 -15.79
CA ASN A 149 -15.32 -8.84 -15.33
C ASN A 149 -16.19 -9.55 -16.38
N PRO A 150 -16.81 -10.71 -16.09
CA PRO A 150 -17.62 -11.45 -17.06
C PRO A 150 -18.84 -10.65 -17.57
N ALA A 151 -19.13 -9.50 -16.95
CA ALA A 151 -20.22 -8.61 -17.34
C ALA A 151 -19.86 -7.55 -18.41
N GLY A 152 -18.71 -7.68 -19.11
CA GLY A 152 -18.49 -7.01 -20.40
C GLY A 152 -18.34 -5.48 -20.38
N GLY A 153 -17.76 -4.90 -19.35
CA GLY A 153 -17.38 -3.48 -19.34
C GLY A 153 -15.89 -3.30 -19.65
N HIS A 154 -15.50 -3.23 -20.91
CA HIS A 154 -14.17 -2.81 -21.32
C HIS A 154 -13.98 -1.31 -21.08
N GLY A 155 -13.65 -0.90 -19.87
CA GLY A 155 -12.96 0.35 -19.61
C GLY A 155 -11.48 0.13 -19.98
N GLY A 156 -11.00 0.80 -21.02
CA GLY A 156 -9.67 0.63 -21.56
C GLY A 156 -8.56 0.71 -20.50
N ASN A 157 -7.58 -0.20 -20.63
CA ASN A 157 -6.35 -0.44 -19.84
C ASN A 157 -6.42 -1.52 -18.74
N ALA A 158 -7.38 -2.44 -18.75
CA ALA A 158 -7.19 -3.67 -17.98
C ALA A 158 -6.06 -4.50 -18.64
N PRO A 159 -5.06 -4.99 -17.87
CA PRO A 159 -4.06 -5.88 -18.43
C PRO A 159 -4.75 -7.13 -19.03
N ASP A 160 -4.26 -7.60 -20.18
CA ASP A 160 -4.82 -8.76 -20.88
C ASP A 160 -4.80 -10.05 -20.03
N HIS A 161 -4.05 -10.04 -18.94
CA HIS A 161 -3.93 -11.17 -18.03
C HIS A 161 -4.01 -10.70 -16.57
N PRO A 162 -4.65 -11.48 -15.68
CA PRO A 162 -4.64 -11.19 -14.25
C PRO A 162 -3.20 -11.21 -13.72
N THR A 163 -2.86 -10.19 -12.92
CA THR A 163 -1.57 -10.12 -12.25
C THR A 163 -1.71 -10.67 -10.83
N GLU A 164 -0.88 -11.64 -10.51
CA GLU A 164 -0.78 -12.19 -9.17
C GLU A 164 0.40 -11.57 -8.42
N ILE A 165 0.13 -11.08 -7.21
CA ILE A 165 1.12 -10.51 -6.30
C ILE A 165 1.07 -11.30 -5.01
N THR A 166 2.18 -11.93 -4.62
CA THR A 166 2.32 -12.59 -3.32
C THR A 166 3.35 -11.84 -2.48
N SER A 167 2.97 -11.51 -1.25
CA SER A 167 3.85 -10.89 -0.25
C SER A 167 3.88 -11.76 1.00
N THR A 168 5.07 -12.00 1.54
CA THR A 168 5.25 -12.76 2.78
C THR A 168 6.15 -11.99 3.73
N ILE A 169 5.71 -11.86 4.99
CA ILE A 169 6.52 -11.28 6.06
C ILE A 169 7.58 -12.31 6.46
N THR A 170 8.84 -11.93 6.31
CA THR A 170 9.98 -12.78 6.66
C THR A 170 10.53 -12.49 8.06
N GLY A 171 10.22 -11.33 8.61
CA GLY A 171 10.62 -10.96 9.96
C GLY A 171 9.97 -9.66 10.41
N VAL A 172 9.83 -9.53 11.72
CA VAL A 172 9.34 -8.32 12.39
C VAL A 172 10.28 -8.01 13.54
N SER A 173 10.68 -6.75 13.69
CA SER A 173 11.43 -6.26 14.85
C SER A 173 10.67 -5.10 15.48
N LEU A 174 10.72 -5.01 16.81
CA LEU A 174 10.24 -3.90 17.62
C LEU A 174 11.39 -3.04 18.15
N ASP A 175 12.60 -3.22 17.62
CA ASP A 175 13.74 -2.41 18.01
C ASP A 175 13.52 -0.92 17.72
N SER A 176 14.14 -0.08 18.53
CA SER A 176 14.02 1.36 18.35
C SER A 176 14.63 1.82 17.03
N ILE A 177 13.89 2.67 16.30
CA ILE A 177 14.33 3.21 15.02
C ILE A 177 14.80 4.67 15.24
N ALA A 178 16.00 4.99 14.74
CA ALA A 178 16.51 6.36 14.79
C ALA A 178 15.70 7.29 13.87
N ASP A 179 15.50 8.55 14.28
CA ASP A 179 14.74 9.53 13.48
C ASP A 179 15.38 9.82 12.12
N SER A 180 16.70 9.70 12.03
CA SER A 180 17.45 9.86 10.78
C SER A 180 17.03 8.89 9.67
N VAL A 181 16.43 7.75 10.03
CA VAL A 181 15.90 6.77 9.06
C VAL A 181 14.77 7.37 8.21
N PHE A 182 14.04 8.35 8.75
CA PHE A 182 12.92 9.01 8.09
C PHE A 182 13.30 10.35 7.44
N THR A 183 14.59 10.61 7.25
CA THR A 183 15.08 11.83 6.60
C THR A 183 15.58 11.54 5.19
N VAL A 184 15.47 12.55 4.33
CA VAL A 184 16.05 12.51 2.99
C VAL A 184 17.56 12.64 3.08
N PRO A 185 18.36 11.78 2.45
CA PRO A 185 19.81 11.94 2.44
C PRO A 185 20.24 13.26 1.77
N ALA A 186 21.23 13.93 2.33
CA ALA A 186 21.66 15.27 1.89
C ALA A 186 22.20 15.33 0.44
N ASN A 187 22.60 14.19 -0.12
CA ASN A 187 23.11 14.07 -1.48
C ASN A 187 22.03 13.83 -2.55
N PHE A 188 20.74 13.88 -2.16
CA PHE A 188 19.63 13.75 -3.09
C PHE A 188 19.20 15.14 -3.59
N LYS A 189 18.84 15.22 -4.88
CA LYS A 189 18.35 16.44 -5.53
C LYS A 189 16.86 16.32 -5.79
N GLU A 190 16.14 17.41 -5.59
CA GLU A 190 14.71 17.44 -5.89
C GLU A 190 14.47 17.49 -7.40
N THR A 191 13.56 16.64 -7.87
CA THR A 191 13.07 16.66 -9.25
C THR A 191 11.60 17.05 -9.26
N LYS A 192 11.17 17.80 -10.27
CA LYS A 192 9.76 18.01 -10.52
C LYS A 192 9.16 16.70 -11.01
N GLN A 193 8.22 16.13 -10.24
CA GLN A 193 7.39 15.05 -10.78
C GLN A 193 6.64 15.55 -12.01
N PRO A 194 6.53 14.73 -13.06
CA PRO A 194 5.56 15.00 -14.13
C PRO A 194 4.18 15.17 -13.46
N ASP A 195 3.48 16.22 -13.82
CA ASP A 195 2.13 16.44 -13.35
C ASP A 195 1.19 15.48 -14.08
N ILE A 196 1.11 14.23 -13.59
CA ILE A 196 0.27 13.17 -14.18
C ILE A 196 -1.22 13.54 -14.21
N PHE A 197 -1.61 14.58 -13.48
CA PHE A 197 -2.98 15.10 -13.47
C PHE A 197 -3.17 16.27 -14.47
N ASN A 198 -2.09 16.80 -15.04
CA ASN A 198 -2.18 17.85 -16.06
C ASN A 198 -2.39 17.20 -17.44
N LYS A 199 -3.63 17.13 -17.87
CA LYS A 199 -4.00 16.62 -19.21
C LYS A 199 -3.31 17.32 -20.38
N ASN A 200 -2.71 18.49 -20.14
CA ASN A 200 -1.98 19.30 -21.12
C ASN A 200 -0.45 19.23 -20.96
N ALA A 201 0.07 18.38 -20.09
CA ALA A 201 1.50 18.20 -19.98
C ALA A 201 2.04 17.58 -21.28
N PRO A 202 3.07 18.17 -21.91
CA PRO A 202 3.69 17.58 -23.08
C PRO A 202 4.25 16.18 -22.71
N PRO A 203 4.17 15.18 -23.63
CA PRO A 203 4.70 13.87 -23.37
C PRO A 203 6.18 13.99 -23.01
N THR A 204 6.55 13.46 -21.85
CA THR A 204 7.96 13.35 -21.45
C THR A 204 8.67 12.42 -22.42
N VAL A 205 9.42 13.00 -23.35
CA VAL A 205 10.31 12.26 -24.23
C VAL A 205 11.41 11.69 -23.35
N SER A 206 11.38 10.38 -23.10
CA SER A 206 12.54 9.67 -22.57
C SER A 206 13.71 9.93 -23.51
N PRO A 207 14.87 10.41 -23.04
CA PRO A 207 16.06 10.38 -23.88
C PRO A 207 16.39 8.90 -24.12
N ASN A 208 16.27 8.51 -25.36
CA ASN A 208 16.71 7.19 -25.84
C ASN A 208 18.24 7.15 -25.73
N PRO A 209 18.84 6.01 -25.35
CA PRO A 209 20.27 5.85 -25.13
C PRO A 209 21.12 6.09 -26.35
#